data_e883294781674fd4a4e896515953f15d
#
_entry.id   e883294781674fd4a4e896515953f15d
#
_cell.length_a   1.000
_cell.length_b   1.000
_cell.length_c   1.000
_cell.angle_alpha   90.00
_cell.angle_beta   90.00
_cell.angle_gamma   90.00
#
_symmetry.space_group_name_H-M   'P 1'
#
loop_
_entity.id
_entity.type
_entity.pdbx_description
1 polymer ?
#
loop_
_entity_poly.entity_id
_entity_poly.type
_entity_poly.pdbx_seq_one_letter_code
_entity_poly.pdbx_strand_id
1 'polypeptide(L)'
;MEETIEILSVPVRNVSMDEATDFVFSRIAEGRATTVATANAEMIMRAKEDHELARILAEADLVVPDGAGVLWAAEQQGKHFKERVAGVDLACRIMALSLIHI
;
A
#
# COMPACT_ATOMS: atom_id res chain seq x y z
N MET A 1 5.29 -14.04 -1.25
CA MET A 1 4.65 -12.76 -1.04
C MET A 1 4.58 -12.00 -2.35
N GLU A 2 3.69 -11.06 -2.42
CA GLU A 2 3.47 -10.32 -3.65
C GLU A 2 4.68 -9.53 -4.10
N GLU A 3 4.75 -9.30 -5.40
CA GLU A 3 5.79 -8.52 -6.02
C GLU A 3 5.81 -7.09 -5.48
N THR A 4 7.00 -6.52 -5.39
CA THR A 4 7.17 -5.12 -5.02
C THR A 4 7.66 -4.36 -6.24
N ILE A 5 7.00 -3.24 -6.54
CA ILE A 5 7.41 -2.37 -7.64
C ILE A 5 7.94 -1.08 -7.02
N GLU A 6 9.19 -0.74 -7.34
CA GLU A 6 9.78 0.49 -6.82
C GLU A 6 9.43 1.68 -7.69
N ILE A 7 8.88 2.71 -7.08
CA ILE A 7 8.57 3.97 -7.74
C ILE A 7 9.42 5.04 -7.07
N LEU A 8 10.40 5.56 -7.77
CA LEU A 8 11.34 6.56 -7.24
C LEU A 8 11.90 6.13 -5.87
N SER A 9 12.33 4.87 -5.79
CA SER A 9 12.91 4.25 -4.61
C SER A 9 11.92 3.94 -3.49
N VAL A 10 10.63 4.16 -3.68
CA VAL A 10 9.61 3.78 -2.72
C VAL A 10 9.10 2.39 -3.08
N PRO A 11 9.20 1.41 -2.18
CA PRO A 11 8.74 0.05 -2.48
C PRO A 11 7.23 -0.05 -2.31
N VAL A 12 6.52 -0.21 -3.43
CA VAL A 12 5.06 -0.30 -3.43
C VAL A 12 4.65 -1.73 -3.76
N ARG A 13 3.82 -2.33 -2.91
CA ARG A 13 3.38 -3.72 -3.10
C ARG A 13 2.37 -3.85 -4.23
N ASN A 14 2.58 -4.85 -5.05
CA ASN A 14 1.66 -5.15 -6.14
C ASN A 14 0.58 -6.10 -5.63
N VAL A 15 -0.43 -5.53 -4.98
CA VAL A 15 -1.51 -6.30 -4.37
C VAL A 15 -2.87 -5.80 -4.84
N SER A 16 -3.84 -6.70 -4.84
CA SER A 16 -5.23 -6.33 -5.07
C SER A 16 -5.84 -5.87 -3.74
N MET A 17 -7.04 -5.32 -3.82
CA MET A 17 -7.78 -4.92 -2.62
C MET A 17 -7.99 -6.14 -1.70
N ASP A 18 -8.34 -7.29 -2.28
CA ASP A 18 -8.56 -8.50 -1.50
C ASP A 18 -7.28 -8.96 -0.82
N GLU A 19 -6.17 -8.94 -1.55
CA GLU A 19 -4.88 -9.34 -0.98
C GLU A 19 -4.44 -8.41 0.14
N ALA A 20 -4.65 -7.11 -0.03
CA ALA A 20 -4.31 -6.14 1.01
C ALA A 20 -5.16 -6.35 2.26
N THR A 21 -6.45 -6.60 2.06
CA THR A 21 -7.37 -6.86 3.16
C THR A 21 -6.95 -8.12 3.92
N ASP A 22 -6.65 -9.19 3.19
CA ASP A 22 -6.23 -10.45 3.79
C ASP A 22 -4.93 -10.29 4.59
N PHE A 23 -4.00 -9.51 4.06
CA PHE A 23 -2.75 -9.24 4.74
C PHE A 23 -2.99 -8.59 6.10
N VAL A 24 -3.83 -7.55 6.12
CA VAL A 24 -4.12 -6.82 7.36
C VAL A 24 -4.81 -7.75 8.38
N PHE A 25 -5.79 -8.53 7.92
CA PHE A 25 -6.49 -9.44 8.83
C PHE A 25 -5.60 -10.53 9.38
N SER A 26 -4.65 -11.04 8.56
CA SER A 26 -3.69 -12.01 9.04
C SER A 26 -2.85 -11.45 10.19
N ARG A 27 -2.42 -10.19 10.06
CA ARG A 27 -1.63 -9.54 11.10
C ARG A 27 -2.44 -9.30 12.36
N ILE A 28 -3.69 -8.89 12.19
CA ILE A 28 -4.59 -8.69 13.33
C ILE A 28 -4.81 -10.02 14.07
N ALA A 29 -5.00 -11.11 13.33
CA ALA A 29 -5.21 -12.42 13.91
C ALA A 29 -3.99 -12.89 14.70
N GLU A 30 -2.80 -12.46 14.29
CA GLU A 30 -1.56 -12.77 15.02
C GLU A 30 -1.33 -11.86 16.22
N GLY A 31 -2.22 -10.89 16.45
CA GLY A 31 -2.06 -9.93 17.52
C GLY A 31 -0.97 -8.91 17.26
N ARG A 32 -0.62 -8.68 16.00
CA ARG A 32 0.47 -7.78 15.62
C ARG A 32 -0.05 -6.44 15.14
N ALA A 33 0.60 -5.38 15.59
CA ALA A 33 0.34 -4.06 15.05
C ALA A 33 0.87 -4.02 13.62
N THR A 34 0.13 -3.37 12.71
CA THR A 34 0.47 -3.34 11.30
C THR A 34 0.39 -1.91 10.78
N THR A 35 1.44 -1.47 10.10
CA THR A 35 1.48 -0.16 9.49
C THR A 35 1.17 -0.29 8.01
N VAL A 36 0.14 0.41 7.55
CA VAL A 36 -0.25 0.43 6.15
C VAL A 36 -0.13 1.87 5.64
N ALA A 37 0.58 2.03 4.55
CA ALA A 37 0.71 3.33 3.90
C ALA A 37 0.09 3.27 2.51
N THR A 38 -0.61 4.33 2.14
CA THR A 38 -1.16 4.45 0.79
C THR A 38 -0.27 5.39 0.02
N ALA A 39 0.40 4.88 -1.02
CA ALA A 39 1.36 5.65 -1.78
C ALA A 39 0.73 6.25 -3.03
N ASN A 40 0.52 7.56 -3.00
CA ASN A 40 0.12 8.29 -4.20
C ASN A 40 1.32 9.05 -4.75
N ALA A 41 1.17 9.59 -5.96
CA ALA A 41 2.28 10.24 -6.65
C ALA A 41 2.84 11.42 -5.85
N GLU A 42 1.98 12.20 -5.22
CA GLU A 42 2.42 13.35 -4.44
C GLU A 42 3.28 12.94 -3.25
N MET A 43 2.86 11.91 -2.54
CA MET A 43 3.61 11.40 -1.40
C MET A 43 4.97 10.86 -1.82
N ILE A 44 5.02 10.13 -2.93
CA ILE A 44 6.26 9.56 -3.44
C ILE A 44 7.22 10.68 -3.85
N MET A 45 6.70 11.71 -4.50
CA MET A 45 7.54 12.85 -4.89
C MET A 45 8.09 13.57 -3.66
N ARG A 46 7.28 13.71 -2.63
CA ARG A 46 7.71 14.35 -1.38
C ARG A 46 8.80 13.53 -0.68
N ALA A 47 8.71 12.21 -0.76
CA ALA A 47 9.69 11.33 -0.13
C ALA A 47 11.09 11.49 -0.71
N LYS A 48 11.21 12.00 -1.93
CA LYS A 48 12.53 12.25 -2.52
C LYS A 48 13.31 13.31 -1.74
N GLU A 49 12.61 14.26 -1.14
CA GLU A 49 13.24 15.35 -0.42
C GLU A 49 13.09 15.24 1.09
N ASP A 50 12.16 14.41 1.55
CA ASP A 50 11.89 14.21 2.96
C ASP A 50 12.37 12.82 3.36
N HIS A 51 13.55 12.76 3.95
CA HIS A 51 14.19 11.49 4.34
C HIS A 51 13.39 10.74 5.39
N GLU A 52 12.71 11.45 6.27
CA GLU A 52 11.91 10.81 7.29
C GLU A 52 10.69 10.12 6.67
N LEU A 53 10.02 10.79 5.73
CA LEU A 53 8.90 10.18 5.02
C LEU A 53 9.36 8.96 4.22
N ALA A 54 10.52 9.07 3.56
CA ALA A 54 11.07 7.95 2.81
C ALA A 54 11.32 6.75 3.72
N ARG A 55 11.82 6.99 4.92
CA ARG A 55 12.08 5.93 5.88
C ARG A 55 10.78 5.29 6.36
N ILE A 56 9.76 6.11 6.63
CA ILE A 56 8.47 5.61 7.07
C ILE A 56 7.87 4.69 6.00
N LEU A 57 7.94 5.09 4.74
CA LEU A 57 7.42 4.28 3.64
C LEU A 57 8.22 3.00 3.46
N ALA A 58 9.53 3.06 3.64
CA ALA A 58 10.39 1.89 3.50
C ALA A 58 10.16 0.87 4.61
N GLU A 59 9.80 1.33 5.80
CA GLU A 59 9.61 0.46 6.96
C GLU A 59 8.16 0.03 7.18
N ALA A 60 7.22 0.59 6.43
CA ALA A 60 5.82 0.20 6.57
C ALA A 60 5.63 -1.27 6.22
N ASP A 61 4.75 -1.94 6.94
CA ASP A 61 4.47 -3.35 6.70
C ASP A 61 3.82 -3.58 5.34
N LEU A 62 3.01 -2.62 4.89
CA LEU A 62 2.35 -2.71 3.60
C LEU A 62 2.22 -1.32 3.00
N VAL A 63 2.72 -1.16 1.78
CA VAL A 63 2.56 0.09 1.02
C VAL A 63 1.76 -0.26 -0.21
N VAL A 64 0.56 0.31 -0.35
CA VAL A 64 -0.34 -0.01 -1.45
C VAL A 64 -0.39 1.12 -2.49
N PRO A 65 -0.60 0.77 -3.78
CA PRO A 65 -0.65 1.78 -4.84
C PRO A 65 -2.01 2.50 -4.82
N ASP A 66 -1.97 3.79 -4.55
CA ASP A 66 -3.17 4.62 -4.48
C ASP A 66 -3.06 5.74 -5.51
N GLY A 67 -3.92 5.70 -6.50
CA GLY A 67 -4.02 6.76 -7.48
C GLY A 67 -3.46 6.42 -8.85
N ALA A 68 -3.97 7.12 -9.84
CA ALA A 68 -3.62 6.87 -11.24
C ALA A 68 -2.15 7.18 -11.55
N GLY A 69 -1.57 8.17 -10.85
CA GLY A 69 -0.18 8.54 -11.09
C GLY A 69 0.81 7.44 -10.77
N VAL A 70 0.55 6.70 -9.70
CA VAL A 70 1.42 5.59 -9.30
C VAL A 70 1.32 4.45 -10.30
N LEU A 71 0.11 4.16 -10.75
CA LEU A 71 -0.10 3.12 -11.78
C LEU A 71 0.58 3.49 -13.08
N TRP A 72 0.47 4.76 -13.47
CA TRP A 72 1.13 5.26 -14.67
C TRP A 72 2.67 5.11 -14.57
N ALA A 73 3.22 5.47 -13.41
CA ALA A 73 4.66 5.38 -13.20
C ALA A 73 5.18 3.95 -13.33
N ALA A 74 4.41 2.99 -12.85
CA ALA A 74 4.77 1.58 -12.99
C ALA A 74 4.79 1.17 -14.46
N GLU A 75 3.79 1.62 -15.21
CA GLU A 75 3.71 1.30 -16.64
C GLU A 75 4.87 1.85 -17.43
N GLN A 76 5.40 2.99 -17.01
CA GLN A 76 6.59 3.57 -17.66
C GLN A 76 7.83 2.69 -17.47
N GLN A 77 7.81 1.83 -16.47
CA GLN A 77 8.89 0.88 -16.23
C GLN A 77 8.60 -0.49 -16.85
N GLY A 78 7.51 -0.62 -17.58
CA GLY A 78 7.09 -1.89 -18.15
C GLY A 78 6.46 -2.84 -17.13
N LYS A 79 5.95 -2.30 -16.04
CA LYS A 79 5.33 -3.09 -14.98
C LYS A 79 3.90 -2.64 -14.77
N HIS A 80 3.09 -3.53 -14.18
CA HIS A 80 1.68 -3.25 -13.96
C HIS A 80 1.29 -3.61 -12.54
N PHE A 81 0.61 -2.70 -11.86
CA PHE A 81 -0.05 -3.04 -10.60
C PHE A 81 -1.34 -3.78 -10.93
N LYS A 82 -1.66 -4.79 -10.12
CA LYS A 82 -2.89 -5.57 -10.29
C LYS A 82 -4.13 -4.71 -10.19
N GLU A 83 -4.06 -3.72 -9.28
CA GLU A 83 -5.24 -2.95 -8.94
C GLU A 83 -4.82 -1.67 -8.25
N ARG A 84 -5.61 -0.62 -8.40
CA ARG A 84 -5.48 0.57 -7.58
C ARG A 84 -6.14 0.29 -6.24
N VAL A 85 -5.39 0.43 -5.15
CA VAL A 85 -5.92 0.17 -3.81
C VAL A 85 -6.07 1.50 -3.09
N ALA A 86 -7.27 2.07 -3.13
CA ALA A 86 -7.53 3.34 -2.47
C ALA A 86 -7.56 3.14 -0.97
N GLY A 87 -6.78 3.95 -0.25
CA GLY A 87 -6.65 3.82 1.19
C GLY A 87 -7.98 3.95 1.92
N VAL A 88 -8.83 4.87 1.47
CA VAL A 88 -10.15 5.05 2.09
C VAL A 88 -11.00 3.80 1.94
N ASP A 89 -11.00 3.21 0.74
CA ASP A 89 -11.77 2.00 0.49
C ASP A 89 -11.25 0.83 1.30
N LEU A 90 -9.94 0.71 1.41
CA LEU A 90 -9.32 -0.35 2.21
C LEU A 90 -9.69 -0.20 3.68
N ALA A 91 -9.61 1.01 4.22
CA ALA A 91 -9.97 1.28 5.60
C ALA A 91 -11.44 0.95 5.87
N CYS A 92 -12.33 1.37 4.98
CA CYS A 92 -13.76 1.08 5.12
C CYS A 92 -14.03 -0.42 5.10
N ARG A 93 -13.35 -1.14 4.21
CA ARG A 93 -13.52 -2.58 4.08
C ARG A 93 -13.05 -3.31 5.34
N ILE A 94 -11.91 -2.90 5.87
CA ILE A 94 -11.39 -3.49 7.10
C ILE A 94 -12.35 -3.25 8.27
N MET A 95 -12.86 -2.04 8.38
CA MET A 95 -13.81 -1.71 9.44
C MET A 95 -15.10 -2.52 9.33
N ALA A 96 -15.64 -2.62 8.13
CA ALA A 96 -16.87 -3.37 7.90
C ALA A 96 -16.71 -4.85 8.26
N LEU A 97 -15.59 -5.45 7.85
CA LEU A 97 -15.34 -6.86 8.14
C LEU A 97 -15.06 -7.09 9.62
N SER A 98 -14.42 -6.12 10.28
CA SER A 98 -14.18 -6.21 11.72
C SER A 98 -15.48 -6.23 12.51
N LEU A 99 -16.46 -5.45 12.06
CA LEU A 99 -17.78 -5.43 12.72
C LEU A 99 -18.53 -6.74 12.55
N ILE A 100 -18.34 -7.40 11.40
CA ILE A 100 -18.97 -8.69 11.15
C ILE A 100 -18.43 -9.77 12.08
N HIS A 101 -17.16 -9.66 12.45
CA HIS A 101 -16.50 -10.67 13.28
C HIS A 101 -16.63 -10.43 14.77
N ILE A 102 -17.30 -9.38 15.16
CA ILE A 102 -17.63 -9.14 16.55
C ILE A 102 -18.92 -9.87 16.92
#